data_e6dc518fb073b96c5be27d7cfce41f41
#
_entry.id   e6dc518fb073b96c5be27d7cfce41f41
#
_cell.length_a   1.000
_cell.length_b   1.000
_cell.length_c   1.000
_cell.angle_alpha   90.00
_cell.angle_beta   90.00
_cell.angle_gamma   90.00
#
_symmetry.space_group_name_H-M   'P 1'
#
loop_
_entity.id
_entity.type
_entity.pdbx_description
1 polymer ?
#
loop_
_entity_poly.entity_id
_entity_poly.type
_entity_poly.pdbx_seq_one_letter_code
_entity_poly.pdbx_strand_id
1 'polypeptide(L)'
;SISQLGVIQPITLRKQANGRYTIISGERRWRASQMAGLETLPAYIRDVDDENLHAMALVENIQRQDLNAIEVALGMRRLIEECGLTQEAMAEKVGKKRSTVANYMRLLSLPEEVQLALKEGLISMGHAKAIAGIDKENQLKALKKCVKRGLSVRQAEALAQKLADKPAEVATEEEEYPESYNRLVEALERLFSESFSIKR
;
A
#
# COMPACT_ATOMS: atom_id res chain seq x y z
N SER A 1 -10.32 24.87 -18.49
CA SER A 1 -8.99 25.09 -19.16
C SER A 1 -8.87 24.35 -20.50
N ILE A 2 -9.44 23.13 -20.64
CA ILE A 2 -9.39 22.36 -21.91
C ILE A 2 -10.16 23.07 -23.04
N SER A 3 -11.27 23.71 -22.75
CA SER A 3 -12.05 24.50 -23.72
C SER A 3 -11.30 25.74 -24.24
N GLN A 4 -10.30 26.24 -23.52
CA GLN A 4 -9.55 27.46 -23.92
C GLN A 4 -8.17 27.15 -24.50
N LEU A 5 -7.49 26.15 -23.96
CA LEU A 5 -6.08 25.82 -24.29
C LEU A 5 -5.94 24.49 -25.03
N GLY A 6 -7.05 23.76 -25.23
CA GLY A 6 -7.01 22.40 -25.74
C GLY A 6 -6.39 21.42 -24.74
N VAL A 7 -6.08 20.22 -25.22
CA VAL A 7 -5.40 19.18 -24.42
C VAL A 7 -3.89 19.32 -24.63
N ILE A 8 -3.19 19.91 -23.65
CA ILE A 8 -1.73 20.11 -23.70
C ILE A 8 -1.00 18.77 -23.53
N GLN A 9 -1.47 17.93 -22.63
CA GLN A 9 -0.83 16.62 -22.36
C GLN A 9 -1.61 15.51 -23.06
N PRO A 10 -1.01 14.82 -24.07
CA PRO A 10 -1.67 13.77 -24.83
C PRO A 10 -2.24 12.66 -23.95
N ILE A 11 -3.31 12.01 -24.40
CA ILE A 11 -3.77 10.75 -23.84
C ILE A 11 -2.97 9.59 -24.40
N THR A 12 -2.99 8.43 -23.75
CA THR A 12 -2.34 7.21 -24.27
C THR A 12 -3.40 6.23 -24.72
N LEU A 13 -3.26 5.77 -25.96
CA LEU A 13 -4.15 4.82 -26.62
C LEU A 13 -3.42 3.55 -27.01
N ARG A 14 -4.15 2.44 -27.07
CA ARG A 14 -3.75 1.18 -27.69
C ARG A 14 -4.58 0.95 -28.95
N LYS A 15 -3.96 0.55 -30.03
CA LYS A 15 -4.64 0.11 -31.25
C LYS A 15 -5.08 -1.34 -31.08
N GLN A 16 -6.36 -1.64 -31.29
CA GLN A 16 -6.89 -2.99 -31.30
C GLN A 16 -6.78 -3.61 -32.70
N ALA A 17 -6.82 -4.94 -32.79
CA ALA A 17 -6.80 -5.68 -34.07
C ALA A 17 -7.94 -5.28 -35.02
N ASN A 18 -9.08 -4.85 -34.48
CA ASN A 18 -10.24 -4.37 -35.22
C ASN A 18 -10.14 -2.92 -35.71
N GLY A 19 -8.97 -2.27 -35.57
CA GLY A 19 -8.73 -0.87 -35.93
C GLY A 19 -9.28 0.17 -34.95
N ARG A 20 -9.91 -0.24 -33.84
CA ARG A 20 -10.38 0.66 -32.78
C ARG A 20 -9.24 0.97 -31.79
N TYR A 21 -9.46 1.98 -30.96
CA TYR A 21 -8.53 2.40 -29.94
C TYR A 21 -9.13 2.25 -28.54
N THR A 22 -8.33 1.76 -27.60
CA THR A 22 -8.68 1.70 -26.17
C THR A 22 -7.83 2.71 -25.42
N ILE A 23 -8.44 3.46 -24.50
CA ILE A 23 -7.72 4.42 -23.67
C ILE A 23 -6.97 3.65 -22.57
N ILE A 24 -5.63 3.81 -22.55
CA ILE A 24 -4.76 3.30 -21.49
C ILE A 24 -4.69 4.30 -20.34
N SER A 25 -4.45 5.57 -20.65
CA SER A 25 -4.32 6.65 -19.66
C SER A 25 -4.89 7.95 -20.20
N GLY A 26 -5.49 8.75 -19.31
CA GLY A 26 -6.06 10.06 -19.64
C GLY A 26 -7.56 10.10 -19.83
N GLU A 27 -8.33 9.15 -19.25
CA GLU A 27 -9.79 9.10 -19.39
C GLU A 27 -10.48 10.41 -18.97
N ARG A 28 -10.03 11.06 -17.88
CA ARG A 28 -10.58 12.35 -17.45
C ARG A 28 -10.37 13.45 -18.50
N ARG A 29 -9.21 13.45 -19.19
CA ARG A 29 -8.92 14.40 -20.28
C ARG A 29 -9.80 14.13 -21.49
N TRP A 30 -10.00 12.86 -21.84
CA TRP A 30 -10.91 12.45 -22.92
C TRP A 30 -12.35 12.88 -22.63
N ARG A 31 -12.88 12.60 -21.44
CA ARG A 31 -14.23 13.05 -21.05
C ARG A 31 -14.37 14.56 -21.07
N ALA A 32 -13.38 15.28 -20.56
CA ALA A 32 -13.38 16.73 -20.57
C ALA A 32 -13.30 17.33 -21.99
N SER A 33 -12.60 16.66 -22.91
CA SER A 33 -12.54 17.03 -24.33
C SER A 33 -13.89 16.85 -25.02
N GLN A 34 -14.60 15.75 -24.74
CA GLN A 34 -15.95 15.53 -25.24
C GLN A 34 -16.92 16.61 -24.73
N MET A 35 -16.86 16.94 -23.43
CA MET A 35 -17.68 18.01 -22.85
C MET A 35 -17.35 19.39 -23.44
N ALA A 36 -16.10 19.60 -23.87
CA ALA A 36 -15.66 20.83 -24.51
C ALA A 36 -15.94 20.87 -26.04
N GLY A 37 -16.52 19.81 -26.60
CA GLY A 37 -16.88 19.73 -28.02
C GLY A 37 -15.66 19.61 -28.96
N LEU A 38 -14.52 19.11 -28.46
CA LEU A 38 -13.33 18.93 -29.29
C LEU A 38 -13.50 17.70 -30.20
N GLU A 39 -13.36 17.88 -31.51
CA GLU A 39 -13.44 16.77 -32.48
C GLU A 39 -12.19 15.88 -32.47
N THR A 40 -11.04 16.42 -32.12
CA THR A 40 -9.76 15.71 -32.07
C THR A 40 -9.00 16.06 -30.80
N LEU A 41 -8.18 15.12 -30.34
CA LEU A 41 -7.25 15.36 -29.24
C LEU A 41 -5.91 14.63 -29.48
N PRO A 42 -4.78 15.19 -28.99
CA PRO A 42 -3.49 14.57 -29.16
C PRO A 42 -3.42 13.27 -28.36
N ALA A 43 -2.91 12.21 -28.99
CA ALA A 43 -2.78 10.89 -28.39
C ALA A 43 -1.47 10.21 -28.79
N TYR A 44 -0.85 9.52 -27.85
CA TYR A 44 0.21 8.57 -28.13
C TYR A 44 -0.42 7.18 -28.35
N ILE A 45 -0.14 6.59 -29.50
CA ILE A 45 -0.54 5.21 -29.79
C ILE A 45 0.62 4.32 -29.37
N ARG A 46 0.34 3.37 -28.46
CA ARG A 46 1.30 2.34 -28.05
C ARG A 46 0.82 0.98 -28.51
N ASP A 47 1.75 0.23 -29.07
CA ASP A 47 1.56 -1.19 -29.40
C ASP A 47 2.06 -1.99 -28.21
N VAL A 48 1.15 -2.27 -27.28
CA VAL A 48 1.46 -2.96 -26.00
C VAL A 48 0.50 -4.13 -25.88
N ASP A 49 1.02 -5.31 -25.60
CA ASP A 49 0.26 -6.52 -25.31
C ASP A 49 -0.56 -6.34 -24.04
N ASP A 50 -1.62 -7.11 -23.89
CA ASP A 50 -2.57 -7.00 -22.77
C ASP A 50 -1.88 -7.16 -21.42
N GLU A 51 -0.89 -8.04 -21.30
CA GLU A 51 -0.12 -8.25 -20.06
C GLU A 51 0.68 -7.02 -19.65
N ASN A 52 1.37 -6.37 -20.60
CA ASN A 52 2.12 -5.15 -20.34
C ASN A 52 1.20 -3.95 -20.05
N LEU A 53 0.04 -3.91 -20.67
CA LEU A 53 -0.96 -2.87 -20.41
C LEU A 53 -1.51 -2.97 -18.98
N HIS A 54 -1.84 -4.18 -18.55
CA HIS A 54 -2.31 -4.45 -17.18
C HIS A 54 -1.24 -4.09 -16.15
N ALA A 55 0.01 -4.51 -16.38
CA ALA A 55 1.13 -4.16 -15.53
C ALA A 55 1.34 -2.63 -15.44
N MET A 56 1.24 -1.90 -16.55
CA MET A 56 1.37 -0.43 -16.54
C MET A 56 0.27 0.25 -15.73
N ALA A 57 -0.98 -0.20 -15.83
CA ALA A 57 -2.09 0.35 -15.06
C ALA A 57 -1.89 0.11 -13.54
N LEU A 58 -1.42 -1.06 -13.16
CA LEU A 58 -1.08 -1.37 -11.77
C LEU A 58 0.09 -0.52 -11.25
N VAL A 59 1.14 -0.31 -12.06
CA VAL A 59 2.27 0.56 -11.71
C VAL A 59 1.82 2.00 -11.52
N GLU A 60 1.00 2.55 -12.44
CA GLU A 60 0.44 3.90 -12.30
C GLU A 60 -0.32 4.04 -10.97
N ASN A 61 -1.16 3.06 -10.64
CA ASN A 61 -1.93 3.08 -9.40
C ASN A 61 -1.02 3.03 -8.15
N ILE A 62 0.08 2.23 -8.17
CA ILE A 62 1.05 2.15 -7.08
C ILE A 62 1.81 3.48 -6.88
N GLN A 63 1.98 4.28 -7.95
CA GLN A 63 2.73 5.54 -7.92
C GLN A 63 1.88 6.74 -7.49
N ARG A 64 0.60 6.55 -7.14
CA ARG A 64 -0.25 7.63 -6.60
C ARG A 64 0.32 8.14 -5.28
N GLN A 65 0.22 9.45 -5.07
CA GLN A 65 0.80 10.13 -3.90
C GLN A 65 -0.05 9.98 -2.62
N ASP A 66 -1.30 9.56 -2.77
CA ASP A 66 -2.30 9.46 -1.70
C ASP A 66 -2.35 8.06 -1.04
N LEU A 67 -1.52 7.11 -1.46
CA LEU A 67 -1.51 5.75 -0.93
C LEU A 67 -0.72 5.62 0.37
N ASN A 68 -1.30 4.90 1.34
CA ASN A 68 -0.54 4.50 2.53
C ASN A 68 0.39 3.31 2.24
N ALA A 69 1.31 3.02 3.18
CA ALA A 69 2.33 1.99 3.00
C ALA A 69 1.75 0.57 2.78
N ILE A 70 0.61 0.25 3.38
CA ILE A 70 -0.07 -1.03 3.21
C ILE A 70 -0.72 -1.13 1.82
N GLU A 71 -1.36 -0.06 1.35
CA GLU A 71 -1.93 -0.01 -0.01
C GLU A 71 -0.86 -0.16 -1.08
N VAL A 72 0.29 0.50 -0.92
CA VAL A 72 1.45 0.33 -1.80
C VAL A 72 1.93 -1.13 -1.78
N ALA A 73 2.03 -1.75 -0.60
CA ALA A 73 2.45 -3.15 -0.46
C ALA A 73 1.47 -4.12 -1.15
N LEU A 74 0.15 -3.90 -0.98
CA LEU A 74 -0.89 -4.68 -1.64
C LEU A 74 -0.85 -4.53 -3.16
N GLY A 75 -0.67 -3.31 -3.66
CA GLY A 75 -0.50 -3.05 -5.09
C GLY A 75 0.73 -3.76 -5.67
N MET A 76 1.86 -3.73 -4.95
CA MET A 76 3.08 -4.43 -5.34
C MET A 76 2.88 -5.96 -5.36
N ARG A 77 2.22 -6.52 -4.34
CA ARG A 77 1.89 -7.96 -4.30
C ARG A 77 1.03 -8.37 -5.48
N ARG A 78 -0.02 -7.60 -5.74
CA ARG A 78 -0.89 -7.81 -6.91
C ARG A 78 -0.11 -7.85 -8.22
N LEU A 79 0.76 -6.87 -8.44
CA LEU A 79 1.57 -6.80 -9.66
C LEU A 79 2.50 -8.01 -9.79
N ILE A 80 3.09 -8.48 -8.69
CA ILE A 80 3.92 -9.70 -8.66
C ILE A 80 3.07 -10.93 -9.03
N GLU A 81 1.90 -11.11 -8.40
CA GLU A 81 1.03 -12.28 -8.57
C GLU A 81 0.37 -12.31 -9.96
N GLU A 82 -0.21 -11.20 -10.41
CA GLU A 82 -0.96 -11.13 -11.66
C GLU A 82 -0.07 -11.13 -12.91
N CYS A 83 1.15 -10.58 -12.80
CA CYS A 83 2.10 -10.54 -13.92
C CYS A 83 3.23 -11.57 -13.81
N GLY A 84 3.22 -12.46 -12.82
CA GLY A 84 4.25 -13.49 -12.64
C GLY A 84 5.66 -12.94 -12.44
N LEU A 85 5.81 -11.76 -11.84
CA LEU A 85 7.09 -11.06 -11.74
C LEU A 85 7.92 -11.56 -10.54
N THR A 86 9.24 -11.51 -10.67
CA THR A 86 10.14 -11.58 -9.52
C THR A 86 10.17 -10.23 -8.78
N GLN A 87 10.64 -10.24 -7.51
CA GLN A 87 10.80 -8.97 -6.78
C GLN A 87 11.81 -8.02 -7.43
N GLU A 88 12.81 -8.55 -8.14
CA GLU A 88 13.77 -7.79 -8.93
C GLU A 88 13.10 -7.08 -10.10
N ALA A 89 12.39 -7.84 -10.93
CA ALA A 89 11.67 -7.29 -12.10
C ALA A 89 10.60 -6.28 -11.66
N MET A 90 9.92 -6.55 -10.54
CA MET A 90 8.99 -5.60 -9.91
C MET A 90 9.69 -4.30 -9.51
N ALA A 91 10.86 -4.38 -8.87
CA ALA A 91 11.62 -3.23 -8.42
C ALA A 91 12.03 -2.32 -9.59
N GLU A 92 12.49 -2.92 -10.70
CA GLU A 92 12.80 -2.20 -11.95
C GLU A 92 11.56 -1.49 -12.52
N LYS A 93 10.42 -2.21 -12.61
CA LYS A 93 9.17 -1.63 -13.16
C LYS A 93 8.66 -0.41 -12.36
N VAL A 94 8.83 -0.39 -11.05
CA VAL A 94 8.39 0.73 -10.20
C VAL A 94 9.48 1.75 -9.88
N GLY A 95 10.71 1.56 -10.41
CA GLY A 95 11.84 2.46 -10.18
C GLY A 95 12.32 2.46 -8.72
N LYS A 96 12.23 1.32 -8.02
CA LYS A 96 12.66 1.17 -6.63
C LYS A 96 13.75 0.10 -6.50
N LYS A 97 14.46 0.10 -5.36
CA LYS A 97 15.42 -0.97 -5.05
C LYS A 97 14.67 -2.24 -4.64
N ARG A 98 15.23 -3.43 -4.98
CA ARG A 98 14.71 -4.73 -4.52
C ARG A 98 14.48 -4.77 -3.01
N SER A 99 15.42 -4.23 -2.22
CA SER A 99 15.29 -4.17 -0.76
C SER A 99 14.07 -3.37 -0.29
N THR A 100 13.68 -2.35 -1.06
CA THR A 100 12.46 -1.58 -0.79
C THR A 100 11.22 -2.42 -1.03
N VAL A 101 11.15 -3.15 -2.16
CA VAL A 101 10.04 -4.07 -2.46
C VAL A 101 9.93 -5.15 -1.38
N ALA A 102 11.06 -5.79 -1.01
CA ALA A 102 11.09 -6.78 0.06
C ALA A 102 10.57 -6.24 1.39
N ASN A 103 10.89 -4.98 1.74
CA ASN A 103 10.36 -4.34 2.94
C ASN A 103 8.84 -4.17 2.88
N TYR A 104 8.28 -3.74 1.74
CA TYR A 104 6.82 -3.66 1.56
C TYR A 104 6.15 -5.03 1.66
N MET A 105 6.74 -6.07 1.08
CA MET A 105 6.20 -7.44 1.19
C MET A 105 6.18 -7.92 2.64
N ARG A 106 7.22 -7.61 3.43
CA ARG A 106 7.27 -7.96 4.86
C ARG A 106 6.18 -7.27 5.69
N LEU A 107 5.69 -6.09 5.30
CA LEU A 107 4.58 -5.43 6.00
C LEU A 107 3.31 -6.27 5.95
N LEU A 108 3.05 -6.97 4.85
CA LEU A 108 1.86 -7.80 4.66
C LEU A 108 1.89 -9.10 5.48
N SER A 109 3.05 -9.48 6.02
CA SER A 109 3.19 -10.63 6.92
C SER A 109 3.07 -10.27 8.40
N LEU A 110 2.95 -8.98 8.72
CA LEU A 110 2.74 -8.50 10.09
C LEU A 110 1.30 -8.81 10.57
N PRO A 111 1.07 -8.93 11.88
CA PRO A 111 -0.27 -8.98 12.46
C PRO A 111 -1.14 -7.81 12.01
N GLU A 112 -2.44 -8.04 11.91
CA GLU A 112 -3.40 -7.02 11.42
C GLU A 112 -3.36 -5.75 12.25
N GLU A 113 -3.16 -5.86 13.55
CA GLU A 113 -3.06 -4.73 14.47
C GLU A 113 -1.86 -3.82 14.16
N VAL A 114 -0.73 -4.44 13.74
CA VAL A 114 0.46 -3.68 13.34
C VAL A 114 0.24 -3.00 12.00
N GLN A 115 -0.42 -3.70 11.05
CA GLN A 115 -0.77 -3.14 9.75
C GLN A 115 -1.76 -1.96 9.92
N LEU A 116 -2.75 -2.10 10.79
CA LEU A 116 -3.71 -1.06 11.07
C LEU A 116 -3.05 0.15 11.73
N ALA A 117 -2.21 -0.07 12.75
CA ALA A 117 -1.45 1.01 13.39
C ALA A 117 -0.57 1.78 12.41
N LEU A 118 -0.01 1.10 11.41
CA LEU A 118 0.75 1.74 10.34
C LEU A 118 -0.17 2.54 9.40
N LYS A 119 -1.34 2.00 9.05
CA LYS A 119 -2.34 2.67 8.20
C LYS A 119 -2.87 3.95 8.86
N GLU A 120 -3.15 3.89 10.16
CA GLU A 120 -3.65 5.02 10.96
C GLU A 120 -2.54 6.04 11.32
N GLY A 121 -1.27 5.77 10.94
CA GLY A 121 -0.16 6.67 11.23
C GLY A 121 0.31 6.66 12.68
N LEU A 122 -0.17 5.73 13.52
CA LEU A 122 0.26 5.56 14.92
C LEU A 122 1.72 5.11 15.02
N ILE A 123 2.18 4.39 14.01
CA ILE A 123 3.59 4.00 13.82
C ILE A 123 4.04 4.34 12.41
N SER A 124 5.32 4.60 12.23
CA SER A 124 5.90 4.83 10.90
C SER A 124 6.38 3.52 10.25
N MET A 125 6.69 3.58 8.95
CA MET A 125 7.32 2.48 8.20
C MET A 125 8.59 1.95 8.87
N GLY A 126 9.39 2.82 9.49
CA GLY A 126 10.59 2.43 10.24
C GLY A 126 10.26 1.55 11.45
N HIS A 127 9.24 1.91 12.22
CA HIS A 127 8.76 1.10 13.34
C HIS A 127 8.26 -0.27 12.87
N ALA A 128 7.41 -0.30 11.83
CA ALA A 128 6.88 -1.54 11.27
C ALA A 128 8.01 -2.47 10.78
N LYS A 129 9.06 -1.90 10.16
CA LYS A 129 10.24 -2.65 9.73
C LYS A 129 11.00 -3.26 10.92
N ALA A 130 11.20 -2.51 12.01
CA ALA A 130 11.83 -3.02 13.22
C ALA A 130 11.01 -4.16 13.84
N ILE A 131 9.69 -3.98 13.94
CA ILE A 131 8.75 -4.98 14.45
C ILE A 131 8.75 -6.25 13.57
N ALA A 132 8.85 -6.12 12.25
CA ALA A 132 8.88 -7.26 11.33
C ALA A 132 10.12 -8.18 11.50
N GLY A 133 11.11 -7.75 12.27
CA GLY A 133 12.34 -8.53 12.54
C GLY A 133 12.23 -9.51 13.71
N ILE A 134 11.12 -9.52 14.45
CA ILE A 134 10.94 -10.35 15.67
C ILE A 134 9.74 -11.29 15.54
N ASP A 135 9.61 -12.23 16.48
CA ASP A 135 8.54 -13.23 16.52
C ASP A 135 7.15 -12.58 16.63
N LYS A 136 6.13 -13.26 16.09
CA LYS A 136 4.75 -12.75 16.08
C LYS A 136 4.22 -12.36 17.45
N GLU A 137 4.52 -13.14 18.50
CA GLU A 137 4.11 -12.82 19.88
C GLU A 137 4.75 -11.53 20.39
N ASN A 138 6.03 -11.33 20.06
CA ASN A 138 6.78 -10.14 20.44
C ASN A 138 6.43 -8.92 19.57
N GLN A 139 5.90 -9.13 18.35
CA GLN A 139 5.47 -8.04 17.47
C GLN A 139 4.36 -7.20 18.11
N LEU A 140 3.34 -7.84 18.70
CA LEU A 140 2.26 -7.13 19.39
C LEU A 140 2.74 -6.43 20.66
N LYS A 141 3.64 -7.07 21.44
CA LYS A 141 4.27 -6.44 22.61
C LYS A 141 5.10 -5.21 22.22
N ALA A 142 5.84 -5.29 21.11
CA ALA A 142 6.61 -4.17 20.57
C ALA A 142 5.70 -3.03 20.10
N LEU A 143 4.62 -3.36 19.35
CA LEU A 143 3.62 -2.37 18.93
C LEU A 143 3.07 -1.58 20.12
N LYS A 144 2.54 -2.29 21.14
CA LYS A 144 1.99 -1.68 22.35
C LYS A 144 2.99 -0.71 23.00
N LYS A 145 4.26 -1.11 23.15
CA LYS A 145 5.30 -0.27 23.74
C LYS A 145 5.64 0.93 22.86
N CYS A 146 5.69 0.76 21.53
CA CYS A 146 5.94 1.85 20.59
C CYS A 146 4.84 2.93 20.69
N VAL A 147 3.57 2.53 20.68
CA VAL A 147 2.43 3.45 20.75
C VAL A 147 2.33 4.10 22.14
N LYS A 148 2.38 3.30 23.23
CA LYS A 148 2.23 3.82 24.60
C LYS A 148 3.31 4.84 24.98
N ARG A 149 4.57 4.60 24.55
CA ARG A 149 5.72 5.43 24.95
C ARG A 149 6.16 6.44 23.90
N GLY A 150 5.50 6.49 22.75
CA GLY A 150 5.89 7.36 21.65
C GLY A 150 7.35 7.13 21.21
N LEU A 151 7.79 5.86 21.10
CA LEU A 151 9.18 5.54 20.84
C LEU A 151 9.60 6.07 19.46
N SER A 152 10.85 6.50 19.33
CA SER A 152 11.47 6.77 18.04
C SER A 152 11.81 5.44 17.32
N VAL A 153 12.05 5.51 16.00
CA VAL A 153 12.44 4.33 15.22
C VAL A 153 13.67 3.62 15.81
N ARG A 154 14.70 4.38 16.22
CA ARG A 154 15.90 3.83 16.86
C ARG A 154 15.60 3.10 18.17
N GLN A 155 14.69 3.66 18.97
CA GLN A 155 14.26 3.01 20.22
C GLN A 155 13.43 1.76 19.95
N ALA A 156 12.61 1.76 18.90
CA ALA A 156 11.86 0.58 18.47
C ALA A 156 12.80 -0.53 17.95
N GLU A 157 13.86 -0.19 17.19
CA GLU A 157 14.89 -1.14 16.77
C GLU A 157 15.62 -1.74 17.98
N ALA A 158 16.03 -0.93 18.95
CA ALA A 158 16.67 -1.41 20.17
C ALA A 158 15.74 -2.28 21.02
N LEU A 159 14.44 -1.94 21.07
CA LEU A 159 13.41 -2.75 21.73
C LEU A 159 13.21 -4.09 21.02
N ALA A 160 13.13 -4.08 19.70
CA ALA A 160 12.98 -5.30 18.88
C ALA A 160 14.17 -6.25 19.10
N GLN A 161 15.40 -5.72 19.12
CA GLN A 161 16.60 -6.51 19.39
C GLN A 161 16.57 -7.14 20.80
N LYS A 162 16.18 -6.37 21.82
CA LYS A 162 16.01 -6.90 23.19
C LYS A 162 14.94 -7.97 23.31
N LEU A 163 13.88 -7.90 22.50
CA LEU A 163 12.81 -8.89 22.50
C LEU A 163 13.20 -10.14 21.70
N ALA A 164 14.05 -10.01 20.68
CA ALA A 164 14.59 -11.15 19.95
C ALA A 164 15.57 -11.99 20.80
N ASP A 165 16.34 -11.34 21.68
CA ASP A 165 17.33 -11.99 22.54
C ASP A 165 16.73 -12.65 23.80
N LYS A 166 15.44 -12.39 24.12
CA LYS A 166 14.73 -13.02 25.26
C LYS A 166 13.61 -13.93 24.76
N PRO A 167 13.62 -15.23 25.09
CA PRO A 167 12.46 -16.09 24.89
C PRO A 167 11.27 -15.57 25.71
N ALA A 168 10.06 -15.75 25.18
CA ALA A 168 8.81 -15.18 25.71
C ALA A 168 8.58 -15.53 27.18
N GLU A 169 8.84 -14.61 28.09
CA GLU A 169 8.26 -14.63 29.45
C GLU A 169 6.87 -14.00 29.38
N VAL A 170 5.87 -14.77 29.79
CA VAL A 170 4.48 -14.34 29.97
C VAL A 170 4.45 -13.33 31.12
N ALA A 171 4.34 -12.04 30.77
CA ALA A 171 4.12 -11.01 31.77
C ALA A 171 2.63 -10.57 31.70
N THR A 172 1.84 -11.06 32.65
CA THR A 172 0.57 -10.48 33.07
C THR A 172 0.87 -9.21 33.87
N GLU A 173 0.90 -8.04 33.22
CA GLU A 173 0.76 -6.76 33.90
C GLU A 173 -0.45 -6.07 33.29
N GLU A 174 -1.48 -5.81 34.11
CA GLU A 174 -2.58 -4.90 33.79
C GLU A 174 -2.01 -3.50 33.65
N GLU A 175 -1.70 -3.09 32.42
CA GLU A 175 -1.17 -1.78 32.11
C GLU A 175 -2.29 -0.88 31.57
N GLU A 176 -2.50 0.26 32.21
CA GLU A 176 -3.37 1.35 31.73
C GLU A 176 -2.83 1.90 30.40
N TYR A 177 -3.62 1.81 29.33
CA TYR A 177 -3.24 2.23 27.99
C TYR A 177 -3.66 3.67 27.71
N PRO A 178 -2.89 4.43 26.87
CA PRO A 178 -3.30 5.76 26.42
C PRO A 178 -4.64 5.72 25.68
N GLU A 179 -5.39 6.81 25.76
CA GLU A 179 -6.73 6.93 25.16
C GLU A 179 -6.78 6.60 23.66
N SER A 180 -5.70 6.94 22.91
CA SER A 180 -5.54 6.61 21.50
C SER A 180 -5.48 5.09 21.25
N TYR A 181 -4.87 4.33 22.15
CA TYR A 181 -4.81 2.88 22.07
C TYR A 181 -6.16 2.24 22.39
N ASN A 182 -6.87 2.73 23.42
CA ASN A 182 -8.19 2.25 23.76
C ASN A 182 -9.19 2.49 22.63
N ARG A 183 -9.12 3.64 21.95
CA ARG A 183 -9.91 3.94 20.74
C ARG A 183 -9.59 2.97 19.60
N LEU A 184 -8.33 2.57 19.43
CA LEU A 184 -7.94 1.59 18.44
C LEU A 184 -8.51 0.20 18.76
N VAL A 185 -8.43 -0.23 20.02
CA VAL A 185 -9.00 -1.51 20.48
C VAL A 185 -10.50 -1.52 20.28
N GLU A 186 -11.21 -0.44 20.68
CA GLU A 186 -12.65 -0.31 20.47
C GLU A 186 -13.04 -0.33 18.98
N ALA A 187 -12.26 0.33 18.11
CA ALA A 187 -12.49 0.30 16.67
C ALA A 187 -12.29 -1.11 16.09
N LEU A 188 -11.28 -1.83 16.57
CA LEU A 188 -11.03 -3.23 16.20
C LEU A 188 -12.15 -4.14 16.66
N GLU A 189 -12.58 -4.03 17.92
CA GLU A 189 -13.69 -4.82 18.49
C GLU A 189 -14.99 -4.58 17.73
N ARG A 190 -15.28 -3.35 17.31
CA ARG A 190 -16.43 -3.04 16.46
C ARG A 190 -16.33 -3.72 15.10
N LEU A 191 -15.20 -3.63 14.43
CA LEU A 191 -14.96 -4.26 13.12
C LEU A 191 -15.10 -5.79 13.20
N PHE A 192 -14.59 -6.41 14.24
CA PHE A 192 -14.67 -7.86 14.44
C PHE A 192 -16.08 -8.31 14.88
N SER A 193 -16.80 -7.53 15.70
CA SER A 193 -18.17 -7.85 16.09
C SER A 193 -19.17 -7.73 14.93
N GLU A 194 -18.96 -6.78 14.01
CA GLU A 194 -19.78 -6.64 12.80
C GLU A 194 -19.48 -7.75 11.76
N SER A 195 -18.25 -8.27 11.73
CA SER A 195 -17.84 -9.33 10.79
C SER A 195 -18.29 -10.74 11.20
N PHE A 196 -18.64 -10.98 12.47
CA PHE A 196 -19.01 -12.30 13.02
C PHE A 196 -20.47 -12.43 13.44
N SER A 197 -21.38 -11.63 12.90
CA SER A 197 -22.81 -11.86 13.05
C SER A 197 -23.27 -13.03 12.17
N ILE A 198 -22.91 -14.26 12.56
CA ILE A 198 -23.48 -15.48 11.99
C ILE A 198 -24.89 -15.61 12.56
N LYS A 199 -25.90 -15.42 11.72
CA LYS A 199 -27.28 -15.78 12.03
C LYS A 199 -27.35 -17.27 12.39
N ARG A 200 -27.80 -17.57 13.64
CA ARG A 200 -28.32 -18.88 14.00
C ARG A 200 -29.66 -19.11 13.32
#